data_c81107bbef5273ddeb7083d5d40c0595
#
_entry.id   c81107bbef5273ddeb7083d5d40c0595
#
_cell.length_a   1.000
_cell.length_b   1.000
_cell.length_c   1.000
_cell.angle_alpha   90.00
_cell.angle_beta   90.00
_cell.angle_gamma   90.00
#
_symmetry.space_group_name_H-M   'P 1'
#
loop_
_entity.id
_entity.type
_entity.pdbx_description
1 polymer ?
#
loop_
_entity_poly.entity_id
_entity_poly.type
_entity_poly.pdbx_seq_one_letter_code
_entity_poly.pdbx_strand_id
1 'polypeptide(L)'
;LSRAQALAVLMSGSKSIALQHVDEAEGKIDRDRVYDVISHQPKQYHIVVFSILSLADKDKPIFTGEIYNFYKNMCDKLRIRPLTQRRISDIIAEYDMLGIVNAKIISKGRYGRTRELYVNLADDMISKIKTLLESELNLK
;
A
#
# COMPACT_ATOMS: atom_id res chain seq x y z
N LEU A 1 -16.13 -15.31 11.57
CA LEU A 1 -15.90 -14.08 12.32
C LEU A 1 -14.44 -13.69 12.32
N SER A 2 -14.17 -12.42 12.20
CA SER A 2 -12.83 -11.94 12.39
C SER A 2 -12.43 -12.08 13.86
N ARG A 3 -11.14 -12.09 14.10
CA ARG A 3 -10.61 -12.19 15.46
C ARG A 3 -11.12 -11.08 16.38
N ALA A 4 -11.20 -9.86 15.85
CA ALA A 4 -11.71 -8.71 16.59
C ALA A 4 -13.19 -8.86 16.93
N GLN A 5 -13.98 -9.35 16.01
CA GLN A 5 -15.41 -9.57 16.23
C GLN A 5 -15.63 -10.64 17.29
N ALA A 6 -14.87 -11.72 17.24
CA ALA A 6 -14.98 -12.78 18.23
C ALA A 6 -14.64 -12.27 19.64
N LEU A 7 -13.59 -11.48 19.76
CA LEU A 7 -13.19 -10.88 21.04
C LEU A 7 -14.23 -9.90 21.54
N ALA A 8 -14.78 -9.08 20.67
CA ALA A 8 -15.83 -8.12 21.04
C ALA A 8 -17.08 -8.82 21.57
N VAL A 9 -17.48 -9.93 20.95
CA VAL A 9 -18.61 -10.71 21.39
C VAL A 9 -18.35 -11.33 22.79
N LEU A 10 -17.18 -11.88 23.00
CA LEU A 10 -16.83 -12.50 24.27
C LEU A 10 -16.74 -11.50 25.41
N MET A 11 -16.39 -10.27 25.12
CA MET A 11 -16.14 -9.25 26.12
C MET A 11 -17.25 -8.20 26.20
N SER A 12 -18.46 -8.60 25.90
CA SER A 12 -19.62 -7.68 25.85
C SER A 12 -19.90 -6.94 27.14
N GLY A 13 -19.42 -7.44 28.29
CA GLY A 13 -19.62 -6.78 29.58
C GLY A 13 -18.61 -5.69 29.91
N SER A 14 -17.45 -5.64 29.21
CA SER A 14 -16.37 -4.66 29.48
C SER A 14 -16.01 -3.91 28.22
N LYS A 15 -16.96 -3.43 27.56
CA LYS A 15 -16.85 -3.06 26.13
C LYS A 15 -15.78 -2.02 25.80
N SER A 16 -15.76 -0.88 26.47
CA SER A 16 -14.94 0.23 25.97
C SER A 16 -13.45 0.00 26.17
N ILE A 17 -13.04 -0.49 27.33
CA ILE A 17 -11.63 -0.73 27.63
C ILE A 17 -11.11 -1.91 26.81
N ALA A 18 -11.88 -2.98 26.72
CA ALA A 18 -11.48 -4.17 25.96
C ALA A 18 -11.34 -3.88 24.47
N LEU A 19 -12.24 -3.08 23.91
CA LEU A 19 -12.15 -2.71 22.50
C LEU A 19 -10.94 -1.85 22.21
N GLN A 20 -10.57 -0.92 23.10
CA GLN A 20 -9.37 -0.14 22.94
C GLN A 20 -8.11 -1.02 22.90
N HIS A 21 -8.02 -1.97 23.80
CA HIS A 21 -6.86 -2.87 23.84
C HIS A 21 -6.79 -3.75 22.58
N VAL A 22 -7.92 -4.23 22.10
CA VAL A 22 -7.97 -5.03 20.88
C VAL A 22 -7.56 -4.21 19.69
N ASP A 23 -8.06 -2.98 19.57
CA ASP A 23 -7.73 -2.09 18.46
C ASP A 23 -6.23 -1.76 18.43
N GLU A 24 -5.64 -1.47 19.57
CA GLU A 24 -4.21 -1.20 19.67
C GLU A 24 -3.38 -2.41 19.24
N ALA A 25 -3.74 -3.59 19.75
CA ALA A 25 -3.05 -4.82 19.40
C ALA A 25 -3.19 -5.15 17.91
N GLU A 26 -4.37 -4.98 17.35
CA GLU A 26 -4.60 -5.21 15.93
C GLU A 26 -3.85 -4.21 15.06
N GLY A 27 -3.82 -2.94 15.44
CA GLY A 27 -3.07 -1.92 14.72
C GLY A 27 -1.59 -2.25 14.65
N LYS A 28 -1.01 -2.75 15.75
CA LYS A 28 0.38 -3.16 15.78
C LYS A 28 0.62 -4.40 14.90
N ILE A 29 -0.26 -5.40 15.00
CA ILE A 29 -0.17 -6.62 14.21
C ILE A 29 -0.27 -6.28 12.72
N ASP A 30 -1.19 -5.36 12.36
CA ASP A 30 -1.37 -4.96 10.97
C ASP A 30 -0.12 -4.26 10.41
N ARG A 31 0.55 -3.43 11.20
CA ARG A 31 1.79 -2.78 10.79
C ARG A 31 2.89 -3.81 10.51
N ASP A 32 3.09 -4.73 11.43
CA ASP A 32 4.09 -5.78 11.26
C ASP A 32 3.75 -6.67 10.09
N ARG A 33 2.46 -6.96 9.90
CA ARG A 33 1.97 -7.76 8.79
C ARG A 33 2.20 -7.08 7.45
N VAL A 34 1.94 -5.78 7.36
CA VAL A 34 2.15 -5.01 6.13
C VAL A 34 3.62 -5.05 5.73
N TYR A 35 4.51 -4.78 6.67
CA TYR A 35 5.95 -4.84 6.43
C TYR A 35 6.37 -6.22 5.93
N ASP A 36 5.91 -7.26 6.61
CA ASP A 36 6.22 -8.64 6.26
C ASP A 36 5.69 -9.02 4.87
N VAL A 37 4.45 -8.66 4.59
CA VAL A 37 3.83 -8.93 3.30
C VAL A 37 4.62 -8.25 2.17
N ILE A 38 4.95 -6.98 2.34
CA ILE A 38 5.70 -6.25 1.32
C ILE A 38 7.09 -6.85 1.12
N SER A 39 7.77 -7.23 2.19
CA SER A 39 9.13 -7.77 2.09
C SER A 39 9.18 -9.07 1.29
N HIS A 40 8.10 -9.84 1.27
CA HIS A 40 8.04 -11.14 0.57
C HIS A 40 7.46 -11.06 -0.84
N GLN A 41 7.14 -9.87 -1.34
CA GLN A 41 6.60 -9.73 -2.68
C GLN A 41 7.70 -9.84 -3.74
N PRO A 42 7.35 -10.23 -4.99
CA PRO A 42 8.31 -10.26 -6.09
C PRO A 42 8.88 -8.87 -6.39
N LYS A 43 10.00 -8.86 -7.11
CA LYS A 43 10.73 -7.63 -7.42
C LYS A 43 9.86 -6.58 -8.13
N GLN A 44 9.02 -7.00 -9.06
CA GLN A 44 8.14 -6.07 -9.77
C GLN A 44 7.17 -5.38 -8.81
N TYR A 45 6.65 -6.11 -7.83
CA TYR A 45 5.78 -5.56 -6.80
C TYR A 45 6.54 -4.55 -5.92
N HIS A 46 7.80 -4.85 -5.62
CA HIS A 46 8.66 -3.93 -4.86
C HIS A 46 8.84 -2.60 -5.60
N ILE A 47 9.07 -2.67 -6.91
CA ILE A 47 9.23 -1.43 -7.70
C ILE A 47 7.93 -0.62 -7.72
N VAL A 48 6.80 -1.29 -7.84
CA VAL A 48 5.50 -0.61 -7.85
C VAL A 48 5.22 0.08 -6.52
N VAL A 49 5.39 -0.63 -5.40
CA VAL A 49 5.11 -0.03 -4.09
C VAL A 49 6.12 1.07 -3.77
N PHE A 50 7.37 0.92 -4.18
CA PHE A 50 8.37 1.98 -4.04
C PHE A 50 7.96 3.24 -4.81
N SER A 51 7.44 3.05 -6.03
CA SER A 51 6.93 4.15 -6.83
C SER A 51 5.78 4.88 -6.14
N ILE A 52 4.84 4.12 -5.60
CA ILE A 52 3.70 4.68 -4.87
C ILE A 52 4.17 5.48 -3.66
N LEU A 53 5.05 4.89 -2.85
CA LEU A 53 5.52 5.54 -1.62
C LEU A 53 6.38 6.77 -1.93
N SER A 54 7.11 6.77 -3.03
CA SER A 54 7.92 7.91 -3.44
C SER A 54 7.06 9.09 -3.89
N LEU A 55 5.89 8.82 -4.44
CA LEU A 55 4.95 9.86 -4.88
C LEU A 55 3.94 10.24 -3.80
N ALA A 56 3.96 9.56 -2.65
CA ALA A 56 2.96 9.77 -1.61
C ALA A 56 2.99 11.21 -1.09
N ASP A 57 1.80 11.80 -1.00
CA ASP A 57 1.58 13.14 -0.50
C ASP A 57 0.26 13.12 0.27
N LYS A 58 0.24 13.65 1.48
CA LYS A 58 -0.97 13.64 2.31
C LYS A 58 -2.06 14.55 1.77
N ASP A 59 -1.66 15.60 1.05
CA ASP A 59 -2.58 16.63 0.60
C ASP A 59 -3.10 16.40 -0.82
N LYS A 60 -2.49 15.48 -1.56
CA LYS A 60 -2.83 15.25 -2.96
C LYS A 60 -2.93 13.77 -3.28
N PRO A 61 -3.89 13.39 -4.12
CA PRO A 61 -3.94 12.01 -4.60
C PRO A 61 -2.81 11.73 -5.58
N ILE A 62 -2.46 10.46 -5.69
CA ILE A 62 -1.55 9.98 -6.73
C ILE A 62 -2.41 9.35 -7.83
N PHE A 63 -2.10 9.67 -9.07
CA PHE A 63 -2.81 9.10 -10.21
C PHE A 63 -2.05 7.92 -10.79
N THR A 64 -2.77 6.96 -11.33
CA THR A 64 -2.19 5.73 -11.88
C THR A 64 -1.13 6.01 -12.93
N GLY A 65 -1.36 7.02 -13.80
CA GLY A 65 -0.40 7.41 -14.82
C GLY A 65 0.92 7.89 -14.27
N GLU A 66 0.88 8.64 -13.16
CA GLU A 66 2.09 9.10 -12.49
C GLU A 66 2.89 7.93 -11.94
N ILE A 67 2.20 6.97 -11.34
CA ILE A 67 2.84 5.77 -10.81
C ILE A 67 3.51 4.98 -11.92
N TYR A 68 2.82 4.82 -13.04
CA TYR A 68 3.36 4.06 -14.16
C TYR A 68 4.61 4.73 -14.75
N ASN A 69 4.60 6.05 -14.88
CA ASN A 69 5.76 6.78 -15.38
C ASN A 69 6.96 6.65 -14.44
N PHE A 70 6.73 6.80 -13.14
CA PHE A 70 7.79 6.62 -12.15
C PHE A 70 8.33 5.19 -12.17
N TYR A 71 7.42 4.22 -12.24
CA TYR A 71 7.77 2.81 -12.31
C TYR A 71 8.64 2.50 -13.54
N LYS A 72 8.27 3.01 -14.70
CA LYS A 72 9.06 2.78 -15.92
C LYS A 72 10.46 3.38 -15.79
N ASN A 73 10.58 4.56 -15.21
CA ASN A 73 11.89 5.18 -14.97
C ASN A 73 12.74 4.34 -14.03
N MET A 74 12.12 3.77 -12.99
CA MET A 74 12.81 2.87 -12.08
C MET A 74 13.26 1.59 -12.78
N CYS A 75 12.41 1.01 -13.60
CA CYS A 75 12.76 -0.18 -14.38
C CYS A 75 13.95 0.09 -15.30
N ASP A 76 13.98 1.26 -15.93
CA ASP A 76 15.08 1.66 -16.78
C ASP A 76 16.40 1.74 -16.01
N LYS A 77 16.38 2.38 -14.83
CA LYS A 77 17.54 2.48 -13.96
C LYS A 77 18.03 1.12 -13.49
N LEU A 78 17.12 0.22 -13.21
CA LEU A 78 17.43 -1.13 -12.72
C LEU A 78 17.69 -2.12 -13.85
N ARG A 79 17.55 -1.69 -15.09
CA ARG A 79 17.70 -2.53 -16.29
C ARG A 79 16.76 -3.73 -16.26
N ILE A 80 15.51 -3.46 -15.89
CA ILE A 80 14.46 -4.45 -15.83
C ILE A 80 13.40 -4.08 -16.86
N ARG A 81 12.87 -5.08 -17.56
CA ARG A 81 11.81 -4.86 -18.53
C ARG A 81 10.52 -4.50 -17.81
N PRO A 82 9.90 -3.34 -18.12
CA PRO A 82 8.67 -2.95 -17.45
C PRO A 82 7.48 -3.80 -17.89
N LEU A 83 6.57 -4.01 -16.95
CA LEU A 83 5.28 -4.64 -17.23
C LEU A 83 4.34 -3.61 -17.88
N THR A 84 3.23 -4.10 -18.43
CA THR A 84 2.23 -3.22 -19.03
C THR A 84 1.50 -2.40 -17.98
N GLN A 85 0.90 -1.29 -18.39
CA GLN A 85 0.11 -0.46 -17.49
C GLN A 85 -1.04 -1.24 -16.86
N ARG A 86 -1.67 -2.12 -17.65
CA ARG A 86 -2.75 -2.97 -17.15
C ARG A 86 -2.27 -3.87 -16.01
N ARG A 87 -1.09 -4.47 -16.17
CA ARG A 87 -0.53 -5.33 -15.14
C ARG A 87 -0.20 -4.53 -13.87
N ILE A 88 0.31 -3.32 -14.03
CA ILE A 88 0.60 -2.45 -12.90
C ILE A 88 -0.69 -2.06 -12.18
N SER A 89 -1.76 -1.81 -12.91
CA SER A 89 -3.08 -1.54 -12.31
C SER A 89 -3.58 -2.71 -11.48
N ASP A 90 -3.34 -3.94 -11.95
CA ASP A 90 -3.68 -5.15 -11.20
C ASP A 90 -2.89 -5.23 -9.89
N ILE A 91 -1.61 -4.91 -9.93
CA ILE A 91 -0.76 -4.90 -8.73
C ILE A 91 -1.24 -3.84 -7.75
N ILE A 92 -1.60 -2.67 -8.24
CA ILE A 92 -2.17 -1.61 -7.39
C ILE A 92 -3.45 -2.08 -6.72
N ALA A 93 -4.31 -2.78 -7.46
CA ALA A 93 -5.54 -3.33 -6.90
C ALA A 93 -5.26 -4.34 -5.78
N GLU A 94 -4.22 -5.14 -5.91
CA GLU A 94 -3.81 -6.05 -4.83
C GLU A 94 -3.39 -5.28 -3.58
N TYR A 95 -2.63 -4.19 -3.73
CA TYR A 95 -2.23 -3.36 -2.60
C TYR A 95 -3.41 -2.64 -1.97
N ASP A 96 -4.42 -2.29 -2.76
CA ASP A 96 -5.67 -1.75 -2.23
C ASP A 96 -6.41 -2.79 -1.39
N MET A 97 -6.49 -4.01 -1.87
CA MET A 97 -7.10 -5.11 -1.12
C MET A 97 -6.38 -5.41 0.18
N LEU A 98 -5.07 -5.23 0.20
CA LEU A 98 -4.27 -5.42 1.41
C LEU A 98 -4.37 -4.24 2.40
N GLY A 99 -5.03 -3.16 1.99
CA GLY A 99 -5.19 -1.98 2.84
C GLY A 99 -4.00 -1.05 2.88
N ILE A 100 -3.01 -1.25 2.02
CA ILE A 100 -1.80 -0.41 1.97
C ILE A 100 -2.10 0.91 1.29
N VAL A 101 -2.95 0.89 0.28
CA VAL A 101 -3.42 2.10 -0.41
C VAL A 101 -4.93 2.11 -0.48
N ASN A 102 -5.50 3.29 -0.63
CA ASN A 102 -6.92 3.46 -0.95
C ASN A 102 -7.02 3.96 -2.38
N ALA A 103 -7.62 3.16 -3.25
CA ALA A 103 -7.80 3.52 -4.64
C ALA A 103 -9.26 3.82 -4.91
N LYS A 104 -9.53 4.99 -5.51
CA LYS A 104 -10.87 5.39 -5.91
C LYS A 104 -10.90 5.62 -7.40
N ILE A 105 -11.90 5.04 -8.06
CA ILE A 105 -12.10 5.25 -9.48
C ILE A 105 -12.88 6.55 -9.64
N ILE A 106 -12.34 7.48 -10.40
CA ILE A 106 -13.04 8.71 -10.73
C ILE A 106 -13.25 8.77 -12.24
N SER A 107 -14.38 9.33 -12.64
CA SER A 107 -14.72 9.52 -14.04
C SER A 107 -14.34 10.94 -14.45
N LYS A 108 -13.54 11.09 -15.51
CA LYS A 108 -13.17 12.39 -16.07
C LYS A 108 -13.89 12.66 -17.39
N GLY A 109 -15.17 12.35 -17.42
CA GLY A 109 -16.01 12.59 -18.58
C GLY A 109 -15.53 11.82 -19.80
N ARG A 110 -15.29 12.54 -20.93
CA ARG A 110 -14.89 11.90 -22.18
C ARG A 110 -13.47 11.35 -22.17
N TYR A 111 -12.68 11.62 -21.14
CA TYR A 111 -11.31 11.12 -21.03
C TYR A 111 -11.23 9.78 -20.27
N GLY A 112 -12.37 9.20 -19.91
CA GLY A 112 -12.45 7.89 -19.30
C GLY A 112 -12.28 7.90 -17.80
N ARG A 113 -11.94 6.74 -17.26
CA ARG A 113 -11.78 6.54 -15.82
C ARG A 113 -10.32 6.55 -15.44
N THR A 114 -10.02 7.18 -14.31
CA THR A 114 -8.71 7.12 -13.71
C THR A 114 -8.86 6.78 -12.23
N ARG A 115 -7.78 6.32 -11.61
CA ARG A 115 -7.77 6.02 -10.18
C ARG A 115 -6.99 7.08 -9.44
N GLU A 116 -7.57 7.55 -8.35
CA GLU A 116 -6.88 8.36 -7.36
C GLU A 116 -6.44 7.44 -6.23
N LEU A 117 -5.18 7.53 -5.85
CA LEU A 117 -4.63 6.71 -4.78
C LEU A 117 -4.15 7.58 -3.63
N TYR A 118 -4.41 7.09 -2.41
CA TYR A 118 -3.84 7.64 -1.19
C TYR A 118 -3.13 6.52 -0.46
N VAL A 119 -1.96 6.80 0.08
CA VAL A 119 -1.24 5.81 0.88
C VAL A 119 -1.86 5.76 2.28
N ASN A 120 -2.22 4.56 2.71
CA ASN A 120 -2.90 4.33 3.98
C ASN A 120 -1.90 3.84 5.04
N LEU A 121 -0.75 4.47 5.11
CA LEU A 121 0.32 4.14 6.04
C LEU A 121 0.80 5.39 6.76
N ALA A 122 1.21 5.23 8.01
CA ALA A 122 1.83 6.31 8.77
C ALA A 122 3.20 6.65 8.18
N ASP A 123 3.65 7.87 8.40
CA ASP A 123 4.92 8.36 7.84
C ASP A 123 6.12 7.51 8.24
N ASP A 124 6.16 7.07 9.49
CA ASP A 124 7.23 6.19 9.98
C ASP A 124 7.25 4.85 9.25
N MET A 125 6.08 4.30 8.95
CA MET A 125 5.96 3.07 8.17
C MET A 125 6.40 3.27 6.73
N ILE A 126 6.02 4.39 6.12
CA ILE A 126 6.46 4.73 4.76
C ILE A 126 7.97 4.78 4.70
N SER A 127 8.61 5.48 5.63
CA SER A 127 10.07 5.58 5.69
C SER A 127 10.73 4.22 5.88
N LYS A 128 10.19 3.42 6.79
CA LYS A 128 10.73 2.08 7.08
C LYS A 128 10.65 1.16 5.87
N ILE A 129 9.51 1.17 5.19
CA ILE A 129 9.31 0.33 4.01
C ILE A 129 10.17 0.82 2.85
N LYS A 130 10.29 2.13 2.65
CA LYS A 130 11.16 2.67 1.60
C LYS A 130 12.62 2.26 1.82
N THR A 131 13.09 2.30 3.05
CA THR A 131 14.46 1.87 3.39
C THR A 131 14.65 0.39 3.07
N LEU A 132 13.69 -0.44 3.42
CA LEU A 132 13.71 -1.86 3.07
C LEU A 132 13.80 -2.05 1.56
N LEU A 133 12.96 -1.36 0.81
CA LEU A 133 12.89 -1.50 -0.64
C LEU A 133 14.16 -1.00 -1.32
N GLU A 134 14.74 0.09 -0.85
CA GLU A 134 16.02 0.58 -1.35
C GLU A 134 17.11 -0.47 -1.22
N SER A 135 17.13 -1.17 -0.08
CA SER A 135 18.07 -2.26 0.14
C SER A 135 17.80 -3.44 -0.79
N GLU A 136 16.54 -3.86 -0.90
CA GLU A 136 16.15 -4.99 -1.75
C GLU A 136 16.39 -4.72 -3.23
N LEU A 137 16.24 -3.48 -3.66
CA LEU A 137 16.41 -3.08 -5.06
C LEU A 137 17.81 -2.57 -5.38
N ASN A 138 18.69 -2.52 -4.40
CA ASN A 138 20.07 -2.01 -4.55
C ASN A 138 20.10 -0.58 -5.11
N LEU A 139 19.29 0.30 -4.54
CA LEU A 139 19.15 1.68 -5.00
C LEU A 139 20.14 2.66 -4.35
N LYS A 140 21.10 2.19 -3.66
CA LYS A 140 22.12 3.08 -3.05
C LYS A 140 23.20 3.47 -4.02
#